data_f91b211ba712916c7c5e392dc39dacc0
#
_entry.id   f91b211ba712916c7c5e392dc39dacc0
#
_cell.length_a   1.000
_cell.length_b   1.000
_cell.length_c   1.000
_cell.angle_alpha   90.00
_cell.angle_beta   90.00
_cell.angle_gamma   90.00
#
_symmetry.space_group_name_H-M   'P 1'
#
loop_
_entity.id
_entity.type
_entity.pdbx_description
1 polymer ?
#
loop_
_entity_poly.entity_id
_entity_poly.type
_entity_poly.pdbx_seq_one_letter_code
_entity_poly.pdbx_strand_id
1 'polypeptide(L)'
;MCIFSSFRNRFGIFYSLPLLVTFLAGVSAAEEIGGSRVERIGIETTLSQPAKADKIDTEYVKGYVTDTGTMLVSPVNWDRSDWLKAGLVVGATATLYLADTDIRKVAQRNQSSSGDTVANVGNALGDPLYIVPPLGLFYLYGHFHEDPKARQTSLLALESLAISGALTWSVKEIAQRPRPYTGKSSTTWNGPSRKLGDYSFPSGHSTAAFSVASVFAEEYENNPYVPPIAYGLATLTAFSRIYGDKHWASDVFLGGAIGYFVGKTIVRYHTAHDATALNIMPTVSKQGFGLAAEYRF
;
A
#
# COMPACT_ATOMS: atom_id res chain seq x y z
N MET A 1 -26.19 -46.08 -7.82
CA MET A 1 -24.87 -45.91 -8.45
C MET A 1 -24.88 -44.58 -9.20
N CYS A 2 -24.71 -43.47 -8.52
CA CYS A 2 -24.52 -42.09 -9.05
C CYS A 2 -24.47 -41.08 -7.89
N ILE A 3 -23.42 -41.08 -7.08
CA ILE A 3 -23.21 -40.07 -6.02
C ILE A 3 -21.74 -39.57 -5.97
N PHE A 4 -20.87 -40.02 -6.86
CA PHE A 4 -19.43 -39.71 -6.73
C PHE A 4 -18.85 -38.72 -7.75
N SER A 5 -19.66 -38.04 -8.60
CA SER A 5 -19.10 -37.13 -9.61
C SER A 5 -19.10 -35.65 -9.25
N SER A 6 -19.67 -35.23 -8.10
CA SER A 6 -19.86 -33.82 -7.77
C SER A 6 -18.78 -33.20 -6.85
N PHE A 7 -17.81 -33.98 -6.39
CA PHE A 7 -16.84 -33.51 -5.39
C PHE A 7 -15.51 -32.98 -5.94
N ARG A 8 -15.26 -33.17 -7.25
CA ARG A 8 -13.92 -32.92 -7.83
C ARG A 8 -13.68 -31.49 -8.32
N ASN A 9 -14.72 -30.65 -8.38
CA ASN A 9 -14.59 -29.26 -8.88
C ASN A 9 -14.66 -28.18 -7.78
N ARG A 10 -14.77 -28.56 -6.50
CA ARG A 10 -14.88 -27.59 -5.39
C ARG A 10 -13.55 -27.07 -4.84
N PHE A 11 -12.45 -27.73 -5.14
CA PHE A 11 -11.13 -27.40 -4.56
C PHE A 11 -10.19 -26.60 -5.47
N GLY A 12 -10.55 -26.39 -6.75
CA GLY A 12 -9.62 -25.79 -7.73
C GLY A 12 -9.30 -24.30 -7.56
N ILE A 13 -10.10 -23.55 -6.79
CA ILE A 13 -10.00 -22.09 -6.74
C ILE A 13 -9.36 -21.57 -5.45
N PHE A 14 -9.34 -22.36 -4.38
CA PHE A 14 -8.59 -22.00 -3.19
C PHE A 14 -7.07 -21.97 -3.41
N TYR A 15 -6.56 -22.60 -4.48
CA TYR A 15 -5.13 -22.55 -4.86
C TYR A 15 -4.72 -21.25 -5.59
N SER A 16 -5.68 -20.42 -6.04
CA SER A 16 -5.35 -19.17 -6.74
C SER A 16 -5.22 -17.95 -5.78
N LEU A 17 -5.75 -18.04 -4.57
CA LEU A 17 -5.59 -16.97 -3.56
C LEU A 17 -4.15 -16.86 -3.04
N PRO A 18 -3.44 -17.98 -2.73
CA PRO A 18 -2.02 -17.92 -2.42
C PRO A 18 -1.16 -17.39 -3.56
N LEU A 19 -1.60 -17.55 -4.83
CA LEU A 19 -0.87 -16.99 -5.97
C LEU A 19 -0.91 -15.45 -6.02
N LEU A 20 -2.00 -14.85 -5.54
CA LEU A 20 -2.13 -13.39 -5.45
C LEU A 20 -1.20 -12.83 -4.36
N VAL A 21 -1.11 -13.51 -3.22
CA VAL A 21 -0.22 -13.14 -2.09
C VAL A 21 1.24 -13.35 -2.46
N THR A 22 1.57 -14.46 -3.12
CA THR A 22 2.93 -14.77 -3.57
C THR A 22 3.38 -13.84 -4.69
N PHE A 23 2.48 -13.34 -5.54
CA PHE A 23 2.83 -12.38 -6.58
C PHE A 23 3.20 -11.01 -5.98
N LEU A 24 2.44 -10.51 -5.00
CA LEU A 24 2.77 -9.26 -4.31
C LEU A 24 4.04 -9.39 -3.44
N ALA A 25 4.27 -10.55 -2.81
CA ALA A 25 5.49 -10.82 -2.06
C ALA A 25 6.71 -11.05 -2.98
N GLY A 26 6.52 -11.68 -4.16
CA GLY A 26 7.59 -11.92 -5.13
C GLY A 26 8.16 -10.66 -5.77
N VAL A 27 7.35 -9.60 -5.92
CA VAL A 27 7.82 -8.29 -6.39
C VAL A 27 8.73 -7.61 -5.35
N SER A 28 8.56 -7.91 -4.06
CA SER A 28 9.45 -7.43 -2.99
C SER A 28 10.81 -8.13 -2.96
N ALA A 29 10.88 -9.41 -3.32
CA ALA A 29 12.12 -10.20 -3.24
C ALA A 29 13.11 -9.96 -4.39
N ALA A 30 12.70 -9.31 -5.49
CA ALA A 30 13.57 -9.03 -6.63
C ALA A 30 14.52 -7.83 -6.43
N GLU A 31 14.51 -7.18 -5.29
CA GLU A 31 15.22 -5.92 -5.02
C GLU A 31 16.51 -6.06 -4.21
N GLU A 32 16.88 -7.26 -3.77
CA GLU A 32 18.04 -7.49 -2.87
C GLU A 32 19.40 -7.71 -3.58
N ILE A 33 19.53 -7.50 -4.88
CA ILE A 33 20.81 -7.67 -5.58
C ILE A 33 21.41 -6.30 -5.94
N GLY A 34 22.14 -5.70 -5.00
CA GLY A 34 22.89 -4.50 -5.32
C GLY A 34 23.40 -3.65 -4.14
N GLY A 35 23.79 -4.23 -3.03
CA GLY A 35 24.39 -3.50 -1.90
C GLY A 35 25.91 -3.63 -1.83
N SER A 36 26.64 -2.63 -2.24
CA SER A 36 28.08 -2.54 -1.99
C SER A 36 28.38 -2.24 -0.52
N ARG A 37 29.23 -3.08 0.06
CA ARG A 37 29.77 -2.99 1.43
C ARG A 37 30.67 -1.76 1.56
N VAL A 38 30.31 -0.81 2.38
CA VAL A 38 31.22 0.28 2.79
C VAL A 38 31.71 0.02 4.22
N GLU A 39 33.00 -0.06 4.35
CA GLU A 39 33.71 -0.25 5.62
C GLU A 39 33.57 0.99 6.51
N ARG A 40 33.14 0.80 7.77
CA ARG A 40 32.97 1.86 8.74
C ARG A 40 34.30 2.16 9.43
N ILE A 41 34.82 3.37 9.23
CA ILE A 41 35.81 3.98 10.13
C ILE A 41 35.02 4.81 11.14
N GLY A 42 35.10 4.44 12.41
CA GLY A 42 34.29 5.05 13.46
C GLY A 42 34.77 6.43 13.87
N ILE A 43 33.84 7.36 13.98
CA ILE A 43 33.84 8.43 14.99
C ILE A 43 32.39 8.56 15.45
N GLU A 44 32.14 8.14 16.69
CA GLU A 44 30.86 8.37 17.37
C GLU A 44 30.74 9.86 17.73
N THR A 45 29.75 10.50 17.18
CA THR A 45 28.89 11.46 17.90
C THR A 45 27.70 11.73 16.96
N THR A 46 26.77 10.82 16.93
CA THR A 46 25.53 11.03 16.20
C THR A 46 24.47 11.50 17.19
N LEU A 47 24.29 12.82 17.29
CA LEU A 47 22.99 13.34 17.66
C LEU A 47 22.08 12.98 16.48
N SER A 48 21.37 11.88 16.62
CA SER A 48 20.27 11.50 15.74
C SER A 48 19.29 12.66 15.73
N GLN A 49 19.30 13.45 14.67
CA GLN A 49 18.19 14.36 14.44
C GLN A 49 16.94 13.51 14.18
N PRO A 50 15.82 13.81 14.83
CA PRO A 50 14.58 13.05 14.61
C PRO A 50 14.19 13.13 13.14
N ALA A 51 13.77 11.99 12.59
CA ALA A 51 13.23 11.92 11.24
C ALA A 51 12.16 12.99 11.05
N LYS A 52 12.21 13.69 9.93
CA LYS A 52 11.39 14.88 9.62
C LYS A 52 9.88 14.63 9.70
N ALA A 53 9.45 13.36 9.61
CA ALA A 53 8.06 12.93 9.61
C ALA A 53 7.53 12.46 10.99
N ASP A 54 8.25 12.70 12.09
CA ASP A 54 7.81 12.22 13.42
C ASP A 54 6.91 13.22 14.17
N LYS A 55 6.66 14.39 13.60
CA LYS A 55 5.84 15.47 14.20
C LYS A 55 4.81 16.01 13.21
N ILE A 56 3.66 16.42 13.77
CA ILE A 56 2.64 17.13 13.01
C ILE A 56 3.04 18.60 12.96
N ASP A 57 3.75 18.98 11.92
CA ASP A 57 4.17 20.36 11.67
C ASP A 57 3.81 20.82 10.24
N THR A 58 4.20 22.04 9.90
CA THR A 58 3.91 22.60 8.57
C THR A 58 4.66 21.88 7.45
N GLU A 59 5.81 21.29 7.74
CA GLU A 59 6.61 20.52 6.74
C GLU A 59 5.92 19.18 6.45
N TYR A 60 5.40 18.51 7.47
CA TYR A 60 4.60 17.29 7.29
C TYR A 60 3.36 17.56 6.42
N VAL A 61 2.63 18.65 6.69
CA VAL A 61 1.45 19.00 5.88
C VAL A 61 1.83 19.36 4.43
N LYS A 62 2.94 20.05 4.22
CA LYS A 62 3.47 20.32 2.88
C LYS A 62 3.89 19.04 2.16
N GLY A 63 4.38 18.02 2.89
CA GLY A 63 4.74 16.69 2.39
C GLY A 63 3.64 16.10 1.53
N TYR A 64 2.38 16.17 1.96
CA TYR A 64 1.24 15.66 1.17
C TYR A 64 1.17 16.23 -0.25
N VAL A 65 1.48 17.51 -0.43
CA VAL A 65 1.45 18.14 -1.75
C VAL A 65 2.70 17.82 -2.56
N THR A 66 3.88 17.90 -1.92
CA THR A 66 5.16 17.63 -2.60
C THR A 66 5.26 16.17 -3.03
N ASP A 67 4.91 15.23 -2.16
CA ASP A 67 5.01 13.81 -2.43
C ASP A 67 3.97 13.35 -3.44
N THR A 68 2.74 13.88 -3.35
CA THR A 68 1.75 13.67 -4.41
C THR A 68 2.27 14.17 -5.75
N GLY A 69 2.83 15.40 -5.81
CA GLY A 69 3.40 15.97 -7.02
C GLY A 69 4.53 15.09 -7.58
N THR A 70 5.47 14.68 -6.72
CA THR A 70 6.59 13.81 -7.09
C THR A 70 6.11 12.45 -7.61
N MET A 71 5.12 11.85 -6.97
CA MET A 71 4.51 10.59 -7.45
C MET A 71 3.83 10.73 -8.80
N LEU A 72 3.10 11.82 -9.04
CA LEU A 72 2.41 12.04 -10.31
C LEU A 72 3.39 12.23 -11.48
N VAL A 73 4.56 12.82 -11.24
CA VAL A 73 5.58 13.01 -12.27
C VAL A 73 6.61 11.87 -12.32
N SER A 74 6.63 10.97 -11.34
CA SER A 74 7.62 9.88 -11.27
C SER A 74 7.69 9.01 -12.53
N PRO A 75 6.59 8.74 -13.29
CA PRO A 75 6.67 7.94 -14.51
C PRO A 75 7.64 8.51 -15.57
N VAL A 76 7.91 9.81 -15.54
CA VAL A 76 8.88 10.45 -16.46
C VAL A 76 10.31 9.97 -16.19
N ASN A 77 10.60 9.59 -14.94
CA ASN A 77 11.91 9.17 -14.47
C ASN A 77 12.02 7.65 -14.26
N TRP A 78 10.99 6.87 -14.62
CA TRP A 78 10.98 5.44 -14.45
C TRP A 78 12.04 4.75 -15.31
N ASP A 79 12.74 3.83 -14.70
CA ASP A 79 13.66 2.94 -15.39
C ASP A 79 12.92 1.72 -16.01
N ARG A 80 13.70 0.82 -16.64
CA ARG A 80 13.16 -0.40 -17.24
C ARG A 80 12.46 -1.31 -16.22
N SER A 81 12.96 -1.36 -14.99
CA SER A 81 12.39 -2.18 -13.92
C SER A 81 11.01 -1.65 -13.49
N ASP A 82 10.88 -0.33 -13.37
CA ASP A 82 9.62 0.31 -12.97
C ASP A 82 8.54 0.14 -14.04
N TRP A 83 8.91 0.31 -15.32
CA TRP A 83 8.00 0.02 -16.43
C TRP A 83 7.60 -1.45 -16.49
N LEU A 84 8.51 -2.37 -16.16
CA LEU A 84 8.17 -3.80 -16.07
C LEU A 84 7.19 -4.07 -14.93
N LYS A 85 7.40 -3.50 -13.74
CA LYS A 85 6.47 -3.63 -12.59
C LYS A 85 5.07 -3.09 -12.96
N ALA A 86 5.02 -1.91 -13.58
CA ALA A 86 3.76 -1.33 -14.05
C ALA A 86 3.07 -2.24 -15.10
N GLY A 87 3.83 -2.75 -16.05
CA GLY A 87 3.33 -3.68 -17.06
C GLY A 87 2.79 -4.98 -16.47
N LEU A 88 3.46 -5.53 -15.44
CA LEU A 88 2.98 -6.71 -14.71
C LEU A 88 1.68 -6.43 -13.96
N VAL A 89 1.56 -5.27 -13.31
CA VAL A 89 0.31 -4.87 -12.64
C VAL A 89 -0.83 -4.72 -13.64
N VAL A 90 -0.60 -4.05 -14.75
CA VAL A 90 -1.62 -3.90 -15.81
C VAL A 90 -2.00 -5.25 -16.40
N GLY A 91 -1.03 -6.11 -16.71
CA GLY A 91 -1.26 -7.45 -17.25
C GLY A 91 -2.04 -8.36 -16.31
N ALA A 92 -1.68 -8.35 -15.01
CA ALA A 92 -2.40 -9.12 -13.99
C ALA A 92 -3.83 -8.58 -13.79
N THR A 93 -4.01 -7.25 -13.77
CA THR A 93 -5.34 -6.62 -13.71
C THR A 93 -6.20 -7.04 -14.91
N ALA A 94 -5.63 -7.01 -16.12
CA ALA A 94 -6.33 -7.42 -17.33
C ALA A 94 -6.71 -8.91 -17.30
N THR A 95 -5.81 -9.76 -16.83
CA THR A 95 -6.08 -11.21 -16.68
C THR A 95 -7.23 -11.45 -15.70
N LEU A 96 -7.21 -10.78 -14.54
CA LEU A 96 -8.30 -10.85 -13.56
C LEU A 96 -9.60 -10.28 -14.10
N TYR A 97 -9.53 -9.21 -14.89
CA TYR A 97 -10.70 -8.63 -15.54
C TYR A 97 -11.43 -9.64 -16.46
N LEU A 98 -10.69 -10.44 -17.20
CA LEU A 98 -11.26 -11.52 -18.02
C LEU A 98 -11.92 -12.61 -17.16
N ALA A 99 -11.42 -12.83 -15.93
CA ALA A 99 -11.92 -13.84 -14.99
C ALA A 99 -12.98 -13.30 -14.00
N ASP A 100 -13.24 -11.99 -13.96
CA ASP A 100 -14.10 -11.32 -12.97
C ASP A 100 -15.46 -12.00 -12.75
N THR A 101 -16.14 -12.32 -13.85
CA THR A 101 -17.47 -12.95 -13.80
C THR A 101 -17.43 -14.34 -13.18
N ASP A 102 -16.40 -15.12 -13.47
CA ASP A 102 -16.29 -16.50 -12.97
C ASP A 102 -15.81 -16.52 -11.52
N ILE A 103 -14.88 -15.64 -11.15
CA ILE A 103 -14.46 -15.45 -9.76
C ILE A 103 -15.66 -15.04 -8.91
N ARG A 104 -16.47 -14.08 -9.36
CA ARG A 104 -17.72 -13.67 -8.71
C ARG A 104 -18.67 -14.86 -8.51
N LYS A 105 -18.95 -15.63 -9.58
CA LYS A 105 -19.84 -16.80 -9.48
C LYS A 105 -19.36 -17.79 -8.40
N VAL A 106 -18.06 -18.02 -8.32
CA VAL A 106 -17.47 -18.90 -7.31
C VAL A 106 -17.63 -18.32 -5.92
N ALA A 107 -17.32 -17.05 -5.73
CA ALA A 107 -17.47 -16.38 -4.44
C ALA A 107 -18.93 -16.46 -3.94
N GLN A 108 -19.90 -16.16 -4.82
CA GLN A 108 -21.31 -16.17 -4.48
C GLN A 108 -21.88 -17.58 -4.22
N ARG A 109 -21.33 -18.62 -4.85
CA ARG A 109 -21.74 -20.02 -4.60
C ARG A 109 -21.18 -20.61 -3.30
N ASN A 110 -20.12 -20.03 -2.75
CA ASN A 110 -19.45 -20.51 -1.56
C ASN A 110 -19.69 -19.63 -0.33
N GLN A 111 -20.78 -18.88 -0.32
CA GLN A 111 -21.16 -18.11 0.86
C GLN A 111 -21.59 -19.00 2.03
N SER A 112 -21.24 -18.58 3.24
CA SER A 112 -21.56 -19.29 4.48
C SER A 112 -21.56 -18.31 5.65
N SER A 113 -22.25 -18.64 6.72
CA SER A 113 -22.31 -17.81 7.94
C SER A 113 -20.91 -17.52 8.53
N SER A 114 -20.01 -18.50 8.51
CA SER A 114 -18.62 -18.29 8.93
C SER A 114 -17.87 -17.38 7.96
N GLY A 115 -18.09 -17.54 6.64
CA GLY A 115 -17.53 -16.68 5.61
C GLY A 115 -18.01 -15.24 5.73
N ASP A 116 -19.29 -15.03 6.06
CA ASP A 116 -19.87 -13.70 6.31
C ASP A 116 -19.18 -13.01 7.50
N THR A 117 -18.95 -13.73 8.59
CA THR A 117 -18.24 -13.19 9.76
C THR A 117 -16.82 -12.76 9.41
N VAL A 118 -16.07 -13.61 8.72
CA VAL A 118 -14.70 -13.31 8.26
C VAL A 118 -14.70 -12.12 7.30
N ALA A 119 -15.65 -12.07 6.36
CA ALA A 119 -15.76 -10.96 5.42
C ALA A 119 -16.14 -9.64 6.12
N ASN A 120 -16.97 -9.67 7.14
CA ASN A 120 -17.31 -8.47 7.93
C ASN A 120 -16.08 -7.91 8.65
N VAL A 121 -15.23 -8.76 9.24
CA VAL A 121 -13.96 -8.34 9.83
C VAL A 121 -13.05 -7.74 8.77
N GLY A 122 -12.85 -8.43 7.64
CA GLY A 122 -12.02 -7.94 6.54
C GLY A 122 -12.54 -6.61 5.97
N ASN A 123 -13.86 -6.42 5.92
CA ASN A 123 -14.46 -5.16 5.49
C ASN A 123 -14.10 -4.01 6.44
N ALA A 124 -14.20 -4.21 7.75
CA ALA A 124 -13.85 -3.20 8.74
C ALA A 124 -12.35 -2.81 8.64
N LEU A 125 -11.45 -3.78 8.44
CA LEU A 125 -10.02 -3.55 8.31
C LEU A 125 -9.62 -2.68 7.09
N GLY A 126 -10.49 -2.54 6.10
CA GLY A 126 -10.24 -1.70 4.92
C GLY A 126 -11.00 -0.37 4.94
N ASP A 127 -11.81 -0.12 5.93
CA ASP A 127 -12.59 1.11 6.04
C ASP A 127 -11.77 2.18 6.78
N PRO A 128 -11.55 3.37 6.18
CA PRO A 128 -10.83 4.45 6.84
C PRO A 128 -11.37 4.82 8.23
N LEU A 129 -12.68 4.65 8.45
CA LEU A 129 -13.30 4.89 9.76
C LEU A 129 -12.72 4.00 10.87
N TYR A 130 -12.31 2.77 10.51
CA TYR A 130 -11.69 1.83 11.45
C TYR A 130 -10.17 1.80 11.38
N ILE A 131 -9.56 2.37 10.32
CA ILE A 131 -8.09 2.47 10.17
C ILE A 131 -7.55 3.70 10.88
N VAL A 132 -8.17 4.87 10.69
CA VAL A 132 -7.63 6.16 11.18
C VAL A 132 -7.54 6.23 12.71
N PRO A 133 -8.54 5.81 13.51
CA PRO A 133 -8.43 5.86 14.96
C PRO A 133 -7.28 5.03 15.55
N PRO A 134 -7.04 3.76 15.15
CA PRO A 134 -5.87 3.00 15.58
C PRO A 134 -4.53 3.67 15.21
N LEU A 135 -4.42 4.27 14.02
CA LEU A 135 -3.23 5.03 13.64
C LEU A 135 -3.02 6.25 14.56
N GLY A 136 -4.09 6.97 14.88
CA GLY A 136 -4.04 8.06 15.85
C GLY A 136 -3.61 7.59 17.24
N LEU A 137 -4.14 6.46 17.70
CA LEU A 137 -3.73 5.85 18.98
C LEU A 137 -2.25 5.40 18.95
N PHE A 138 -1.78 4.87 17.83
CA PHE A 138 -0.38 4.48 17.68
C PHE A 138 0.57 5.68 17.66
N TYR A 139 0.14 6.81 17.05
CA TYR A 139 0.85 8.08 17.17
C TYR A 139 0.93 8.56 18.62
N LEU A 140 -0.18 8.55 19.35
CA LEU A 140 -0.22 8.94 20.76
C LEU A 140 0.63 8.03 21.64
N TYR A 141 0.62 6.72 21.38
CA TYR A 141 1.54 5.78 22.04
C TYR A 141 2.99 6.24 21.83
N GLY A 142 3.40 6.49 20.59
CA GLY A 142 4.75 6.98 20.28
C GLY A 142 5.06 8.34 20.89
N HIS A 143 4.06 9.20 21.08
CA HIS A 143 4.23 10.49 21.75
C HIS A 143 4.51 10.34 23.24
N PHE A 144 3.71 9.53 23.94
CA PHE A 144 3.83 9.35 25.39
C PHE A 144 5.01 8.47 25.81
N HIS A 145 5.49 7.57 24.92
CA HIS A 145 6.64 6.69 25.18
C HIS A 145 7.93 7.18 24.53
N GLU A 146 7.92 8.39 23.96
CA GLU A 146 9.08 8.97 23.27
C GLU A 146 9.64 8.06 22.15
N ASP A 147 8.74 7.31 21.47
CA ASP A 147 9.08 6.43 20.35
C ASP A 147 8.89 7.16 19.02
N PRO A 148 9.97 7.70 18.40
CA PRO A 148 9.88 8.41 17.15
C PRO A 148 9.45 7.50 15.99
N LYS A 149 9.79 6.20 16.03
CA LYS A 149 9.42 5.25 15.00
C LYS A 149 7.92 5.01 14.94
N ALA A 150 7.27 4.86 16.11
CA ALA A 150 5.83 4.70 16.18
C ALA A 150 5.10 5.96 15.66
N ARG A 151 5.58 7.18 16.00
CA ARG A 151 5.03 8.44 15.48
C ARG A 151 5.19 8.52 13.96
N GLN A 152 6.40 8.29 13.45
CA GLN A 152 6.71 8.31 12.03
C GLN A 152 5.84 7.33 11.25
N THR A 153 5.80 6.06 11.66
CA THR A 153 4.97 5.03 11.01
C THR A 153 3.50 5.45 10.92
N SER A 154 2.96 6.03 12.01
CA SER A 154 1.57 6.50 12.01
C SER A 154 1.34 7.62 11.00
N LEU A 155 2.24 8.59 10.93
CA LEU A 155 2.13 9.74 10.04
C LEU A 155 2.30 9.33 8.58
N LEU A 156 3.28 8.50 8.27
CA LEU A 156 3.48 7.96 6.91
C LEU A 156 2.30 7.09 6.47
N ALA A 157 1.70 6.31 7.38
CA ALA A 157 0.50 5.52 7.08
C ALA A 157 -0.71 6.41 6.77
N LEU A 158 -0.91 7.50 7.52
CA LEU A 158 -1.97 8.47 7.24
C LEU A 158 -1.75 9.18 5.91
N GLU A 159 -0.54 9.58 5.61
CA GLU A 159 -0.16 10.20 4.34
C GLU A 159 -0.39 9.24 3.16
N SER A 160 0.11 8.03 3.26
CA SER A 160 -0.09 6.98 2.26
C SER A 160 -1.59 6.70 2.01
N LEU A 161 -2.37 6.63 3.08
CA LEU A 161 -3.83 6.44 3.02
C LEU A 161 -4.51 7.59 2.26
N ALA A 162 -4.14 8.85 2.54
CA ALA A 162 -4.72 10.02 1.90
C ALA A 162 -4.36 10.09 0.41
N ILE A 163 -3.07 9.94 0.07
CA ILE A 163 -2.59 10.03 -1.32
C ILE A 163 -3.14 8.89 -2.17
N SER A 164 -3.04 7.64 -1.68
CA SER A 164 -3.57 6.48 -2.40
C SER A 164 -5.09 6.54 -2.53
N GLY A 165 -5.78 7.06 -1.52
CA GLY A 165 -7.22 7.31 -1.54
C GLY A 165 -7.62 8.32 -2.61
N ALA A 166 -6.92 9.46 -2.71
CA ALA A 166 -7.15 10.48 -3.72
C ALA A 166 -6.90 9.96 -5.15
N LEU A 167 -5.82 9.21 -5.36
CA LEU A 167 -5.53 8.56 -6.64
C LEU A 167 -6.64 7.57 -7.03
N THR A 168 -7.03 6.71 -6.11
CA THR A 168 -8.11 5.73 -6.31
C THR A 168 -9.42 6.41 -6.63
N TRP A 169 -9.77 7.48 -5.91
CA TRP A 169 -10.97 8.24 -6.17
C TRP A 169 -10.96 8.88 -7.56
N SER A 170 -9.83 9.47 -7.98
CA SER A 170 -9.69 10.06 -9.32
C SER A 170 -9.89 9.03 -10.44
N VAL A 171 -9.28 7.86 -10.32
CA VAL A 171 -9.47 6.76 -11.29
C VAL A 171 -10.93 6.28 -11.28
N LYS A 172 -11.55 6.20 -10.11
CA LYS A 172 -12.93 5.77 -9.93
C LYS A 172 -13.91 6.69 -10.68
N GLU A 173 -13.71 8.01 -10.58
CA GLU A 173 -14.55 9.01 -11.28
C GLU A 173 -14.36 8.98 -12.80
N ILE A 174 -13.18 8.59 -13.29
CA ILE A 174 -12.93 8.43 -14.73
C ILE A 174 -13.54 7.12 -15.24
N ALA A 175 -13.35 6.02 -14.52
CA ALA A 175 -13.74 4.69 -14.96
C ALA A 175 -15.25 4.42 -14.84
N GLN A 176 -15.88 4.83 -13.76
CA GLN A 176 -17.28 4.68 -13.42
C GLN A 176 -17.84 3.27 -13.67
N ARG A 177 -17.07 2.26 -13.28
CA ARG A 177 -17.46 0.86 -13.41
C ARG A 177 -18.53 0.49 -12.39
N PRO A 178 -19.66 -0.14 -12.80
CA PRO A 178 -20.67 -0.60 -11.85
C PRO A 178 -20.17 -1.72 -10.94
N ARG A 179 -20.67 -1.75 -9.72
CA ARG A 179 -20.39 -2.83 -8.77
C ARG A 179 -21.09 -4.13 -9.13
N PRO A 180 -20.50 -5.31 -8.75
CA PRO A 180 -21.09 -6.61 -9.06
C PRO A 180 -22.54 -6.77 -8.59
N TYR A 181 -22.86 -6.33 -7.37
CA TYR A 181 -24.21 -6.46 -6.79
C TYR A 181 -25.31 -5.71 -7.58
N THR A 182 -24.94 -4.79 -8.47
CA THR A 182 -25.91 -4.09 -9.31
C THR A 182 -26.49 -4.96 -10.43
N GLY A 183 -25.97 -6.17 -10.61
CA GLY A 183 -26.38 -7.10 -11.67
C GLY A 183 -25.90 -6.72 -13.08
N LYS A 184 -25.16 -5.62 -13.25
CA LYS A 184 -24.57 -5.24 -14.53
C LYS A 184 -23.36 -6.11 -14.86
N SER A 185 -23.02 -6.20 -16.16
CA SER A 185 -21.86 -6.95 -16.64
C SER A 185 -20.55 -6.38 -16.08
N SER A 186 -19.56 -7.27 -15.83
CA SER A 186 -18.19 -6.90 -15.48
C SER A 186 -17.51 -6.03 -16.56
N THR A 187 -18.00 -6.10 -17.78
CA THR A 187 -17.50 -5.34 -18.94
C THR A 187 -18.15 -3.98 -19.13
N THR A 188 -19.09 -3.59 -18.26
CA THR A 188 -19.75 -2.29 -18.33
C THR A 188 -18.85 -1.21 -17.77
N TRP A 189 -18.64 -0.14 -18.55
CA TRP A 189 -17.92 1.07 -18.15
C TRP A 189 -18.76 2.26 -18.58
N ASN A 190 -19.06 3.16 -17.64
CA ASN A 190 -19.90 4.32 -17.94
C ASN A 190 -19.08 5.54 -18.40
N GLY A 191 -17.75 5.46 -18.22
CA GLY A 191 -16.83 6.57 -18.53
C GLY A 191 -17.07 7.81 -17.66
N PRO A 192 -16.31 8.87 -17.85
CA PRO A 192 -16.49 10.06 -17.05
C PRO A 192 -17.86 10.69 -17.32
N SER A 193 -18.68 10.78 -16.28
CA SER A 193 -19.96 11.47 -16.32
C SER A 193 -20.05 12.44 -15.15
N ARG A 194 -20.98 13.42 -15.22
CA ARG A 194 -21.19 14.36 -14.12
C ARG A 194 -21.97 13.76 -12.93
N LYS A 195 -22.30 12.48 -12.97
CA LYS A 195 -23.01 11.79 -11.89
C LYS A 195 -21.98 11.24 -10.92
N LEU A 196 -21.98 11.75 -9.71
CA LEU A 196 -21.29 11.10 -8.60
C LEU A 196 -22.01 9.78 -8.27
N GLY A 197 -21.26 8.70 -8.07
CA GLY A 197 -21.84 7.40 -7.84
C GLY A 197 -20.94 6.47 -7.04
N ASP A 198 -21.52 5.37 -6.58
CA ASP A 198 -20.80 4.31 -5.87
C ASP A 198 -20.16 3.34 -6.88
N TYR A 199 -19.04 3.76 -7.46
CA TYR A 199 -18.33 3.03 -8.50
C TYR A 199 -17.36 1.98 -7.93
N SER A 200 -17.09 0.97 -8.75
CA SER A 200 -16.35 -0.22 -8.34
C SER A 200 -14.84 -0.09 -8.51
N PHE A 201 -14.37 0.40 -9.66
CA PHE A 201 -12.96 0.34 -10.05
C PHE A 201 -12.20 1.64 -9.76
N PRO A 202 -11.05 1.59 -9.09
CA PRO A 202 -10.49 0.49 -8.29
C PRO A 202 -11.15 0.37 -6.89
N SER A 203 -10.79 -0.69 -6.12
CA SER A 203 -11.32 -0.89 -4.77
C SER A 203 -10.65 0.01 -3.74
N GLY A 204 -11.40 0.97 -3.16
CA GLY A 204 -10.88 1.88 -2.14
C GLY A 204 -10.49 1.19 -0.82
N HIS A 205 -11.26 0.18 -0.38
CA HIS A 205 -10.91 -0.60 0.83
C HIS A 205 -9.59 -1.37 0.63
N SER A 206 -9.40 -1.99 -0.54
CA SER A 206 -8.14 -2.67 -0.85
C SER A 206 -6.98 -1.68 -0.91
N THR A 207 -7.18 -0.52 -1.52
CA THR A 207 -6.18 0.56 -1.55
C THR A 207 -5.81 0.99 -0.13
N ALA A 208 -6.78 1.29 0.73
CA ALA A 208 -6.55 1.71 2.10
C ALA A 208 -5.79 0.65 2.92
N ALA A 209 -6.24 -0.61 2.86
CA ALA A 209 -5.61 -1.68 3.61
C ALA A 209 -4.15 -1.93 3.17
N PHE A 210 -3.89 -2.00 1.85
CA PHE A 210 -2.55 -2.24 1.34
C PHE A 210 -1.62 -1.03 1.49
N SER A 211 -2.12 0.20 1.47
CA SER A 211 -1.30 1.39 1.71
C SER A 211 -0.74 1.40 3.13
N VAL A 212 -1.60 1.16 4.12
CA VAL A 212 -1.18 1.07 5.52
C VAL A 212 -0.29 -0.15 5.76
N ALA A 213 -0.67 -1.31 5.23
CA ALA A 213 0.11 -2.53 5.38
C ALA A 213 1.53 -2.37 4.83
N SER A 214 1.69 -1.67 3.70
CA SER A 214 3.01 -1.45 3.09
C SER A 214 3.89 -0.52 3.93
N VAL A 215 3.32 0.52 4.53
CA VAL A 215 4.09 1.40 5.44
C VAL A 215 4.56 0.60 6.66
N PHE A 216 3.67 -0.15 7.33
CA PHE A 216 4.08 -0.96 8.48
C PHE A 216 5.10 -2.04 8.10
N ALA A 217 4.95 -2.67 6.94
CA ALA A 217 5.87 -3.69 6.46
C ALA A 217 7.28 -3.13 6.17
N GLU A 218 7.39 -1.95 5.57
CA GLU A 218 8.68 -1.29 5.31
C GLU A 218 9.31 -0.76 6.62
N GLU A 219 8.54 -0.05 7.44
CA GLU A 219 9.04 0.50 8.70
C GLU A 219 9.52 -0.59 9.68
N TYR A 220 8.88 -1.74 9.69
CA TYR A 220 9.21 -2.87 10.56
C TYR A 220 9.72 -4.08 9.78
N GLU A 221 10.45 -3.88 8.67
CA GLU A 221 10.95 -4.94 7.79
C GLU A 221 11.81 -6.00 8.51
N ASN A 222 12.59 -5.56 9.52
CA ASN A 222 13.43 -6.44 10.33
C ASN A 222 12.64 -7.28 11.37
N ASN A 223 11.35 -7.04 11.53
CA ASN A 223 10.49 -7.84 12.40
C ASN A 223 9.81 -8.94 11.57
N PRO A 224 10.11 -10.23 11.83
CA PRO A 224 9.59 -11.34 10.99
C PRO A 224 8.07 -11.51 11.04
N TYR A 225 7.38 -10.86 11.98
CA TYR A 225 5.93 -10.99 12.16
C TYR A 225 5.14 -9.83 11.53
N VAL A 226 5.68 -8.61 11.54
CA VAL A 226 4.93 -7.43 11.11
C VAL A 226 4.58 -7.48 9.62
N PRO A 227 5.50 -7.71 8.68
CA PRO A 227 5.15 -7.74 7.26
C PRO A 227 4.10 -8.81 6.92
N PRO A 228 4.24 -10.08 7.33
CA PRO A 228 3.24 -11.10 6.98
C PRO A 228 1.87 -10.85 7.63
N ILE A 229 1.82 -10.31 8.85
CA ILE A 229 0.55 -9.95 9.50
C ILE A 229 -0.10 -8.78 8.77
N ALA A 230 0.63 -7.72 8.48
CA ALA A 230 0.11 -6.54 7.79
C ALA A 230 -0.48 -6.90 6.42
N TYR A 231 0.26 -7.62 5.58
CA TYR A 231 -0.24 -8.07 4.29
C TYR A 231 -1.33 -9.15 4.40
N GLY A 232 -1.32 -9.97 5.44
CA GLY A 232 -2.40 -10.92 5.74
C GLY A 232 -3.73 -10.22 6.00
N LEU A 233 -3.72 -9.16 6.83
CA LEU A 233 -4.91 -8.34 7.12
C LEU A 233 -5.40 -7.58 5.87
N ALA A 234 -4.48 -7.02 5.07
CA ALA A 234 -4.83 -6.38 3.81
C ALA A 234 -5.43 -7.37 2.80
N THR A 235 -4.91 -8.60 2.75
CA THR A 235 -5.46 -9.67 1.90
C THR A 235 -6.84 -10.10 2.37
N LEU A 236 -7.07 -10.17 3.68
CA LEU A 236 -8.39 -10.45 4.25
C LEU A 236 -9.40 -9.37 3.84
N THR A 237 -8.99 -8.09 3.87
CA THR A 237 -9.79 -7.00 3.32
C THR A 237 -10.09 -7.22 1.84
N ALA A 238 -9.08 -7.51 1.03
CA ALA A 238 -9.25 -7.77 -0.41
C ALA A 238 -10.26 -8.90 -0.67
N PHE A 239 -10.13 -10.01 0.04
CA PHE A 239 -11.07 -11.13 -0.02
C PHE A 239 -12.50 -10.69 0.33
N SER A 240 -12.69 -9.92 1.40
CA SER A 240 -14.00 -9.46 1.86
C SER A 240 -14.77 -8.68 0.79
N ARG A 241 -14.05 -7.95 -0.08
CA ARG A 241 -14.67 -7.13 -1.14
C ARG A 241 -15.25 -7.98 -2.26
N ILE A 242 -14.57 -9.07 -2.61
CA ILE A 242 -15.02 -10.04 -3.62
C ILE A 242 -16.15 -10.89 -3.03
N TYR A 243 -15.94 -11.40 -1.83
CA TYR A 243 -16.92 -12.24 -1.14
C TYR A 243 -18.25 -11.50 -0.92
N GLY A 244 -18.20 -10.26 -0.45
CA GLY A 244 -19.37 -9.41 -0.21
C GLY A 244 -20.01 -8.80 -1.46
N ASP A 245 -19.64 -9.25 -2.67
CA ASP A 245 -20.16 -8.75 -3.96
C ASP A 245 -20.00 -7.23 -4.19
N LYS A 246 -19.03 -6.60 -3.48
CA LYS A 246 -18.81 -5.15 -3.51
C LYS A 246 -17.88 -4.71 -4.65
N HIS A 247 -16.95 -5.56 -5.05
CA HIS A 247 -15.93 -5.29 -6.06
C HIS A 247 -15.64 -6.52 -6.91
N TRP A 248 -15.24 -6.29 -8.15
CA TRP A 248 -14.68 -7.31 -9.02
C TRP A 248 -13.25 -7.64 -8.58
N ALA A 249 -12.74 -8.82 -8.95
CA ALA A 249 -11.38 -9.24 -8.58
C ALA A 249 -10.30 -8.29 -9.14
N SER A 250 -10.48 -7.83 -10.38
CA SER A 250 -9.59 -6.85 -11.01
C SER A 250 -9.59 -5.50 -10.29
N ASP A 251 -10.75 -5.03 -9.76
CA ASP A 251 -10.86 -3.80 -8.97
C ASP A 251 -10.04 -3.90 -7.67
N VAL A 252 -10.13 -5.07 -7.04
CA VAL A 252 -9.46 -5.38 -5.77
C VAL A 252 -7.95 -5.44 -5.97
N PHE A 253 -7.50 -6.12 -7.01
CA PHE A 253 -6.08 -6.24 -7.32
C PHE A 253 -5.44 -4.90 -7.64
N LEU A 254 -6.04 -4.10 -8.54
CA LEU A 254 -5.50 -2.79 -8.87
C LEU A 254 -5.51 -1.86 -7.65
N GLY A 255 -6.60 -1.87 -6.86
CA GLY A 255 -6.64 -1.10 -5.61
C GLY A 255 -5.53 -1.47 -4.65
N GLY A 256 -5.30 -2.78 -4.45
CA GLY A 256 -4.19 -3.28 -3.62
C GLY A 256 -2.82 -2.86 -4.16
N ALA A 257 -2.60 -2.93 -5.48
CA ALA A 257 -1.36 -2.50 -6.11
C ALA A 257 -1.11 -0.99 -5.93
N ILE A 258 -2.14 -0.15 -6.12
CA ILE A 258 -2.03 1.30 -5.85
C ILE A 258 -1.60 1.54 -4.40
N GLY A 259 -2.31 0.94 -3.42
CA GLY A 259 -1.96 1.09 -2.01
C GLY A 259 -0.54 0.62 -1.70
N TYR A 260 -0.17 -0.55 -2.21
CA TYR A 260 1.17 -1.12 -2.03
C TYR A 260 2.29 -0.20 -2.52
N PHE A 261 2.20 0.26 -3.76
CA PHE A 261 3.27 1.09 -4.33
C PHE A 261 3.30 2.48 -3.71
N VAL A 262 2.15 3.09 -3.41
CA VAL A 262 2.11 4.39 -2.72
C VAL A 262 2.74 4.27 -1.34
N GLY A 263 2.38 3.25 -0.54
CA GLY A 263 2.95 3.05 0.79
C GLY A 263 4.46 2.87 0.77
N LYS A 264 4.97 2.00 -0.11
CA LYS A 264 6.42 1.83 -0.28
C LYS A 264 7.13 3.11 -0.70
N THR A 265 6.55 3.84 -1.64
CA THR A 265 7.18 5.06 -2.17
C THR A 265 7.23 6.16 -1.12
N ILE A 266 6.18 6.34 -0.31
CA ILE A 266 6.15 7.30 0.80
C ILE A 266 7.28 7.01 1.79
N VAL A 267 7.39 5.77 2.27
CA VAL A 267 8.47 5.41 3.21
C VAL A 267 9.84 5.70 2.58
N ARG A 268 10.05 5.32 1.33
CA ARG A 268 11.33 5.56 0.63
C ARG A 268 11.66 7.03 0.46
N TYR A 269 10.68 7.89 0.14
CA TYR A 269 10.92 9.32 0.00
C TYR A 269 11.38 9.93 1.31
N HIS A 270 10.77 9.56 2.42
CA HIS A 270 11.16 10.07 3.73
C HIS A 270 12.53 9.50 4.18
N THR A 271 12.80 8.22 3.94
CA THR A 271 14.11 7.60 4.24
C THR A 271 15.23 8.17 3.35
N ALA A 272 14.98 8.42 2.06
CA ALA A 272 15.97 8.97 1.15
C ALA A 272 16.31 10.44 1.47
N HIS A 273 15.35 11.25 1.88
CA HIS A 273 15.60 12.63 2.33
C HIS A 273 16.45 12.68 3.61
N ASP A 274 16.28 11.71 4.51
CA ASP A 274 17.13 11.58 5.70
C ASP A 274 18.57 11.17 5.33
N ALA A 275 18.75 10.46 4.22
CA ALA A 275 20.07 10.01 3.74
C ALA A 275 20.85 11.08 2.93
N THR A 276 20.16 12.02 2.29
CA THR A 276 20.77 13.04 1.40
C THR A 276 20.67 14.45 2.01
N ALA A 277 21.20 14.66 3.19
CA ALA A 277 21.26 16.00 3.78
C ALA A 277 22.65 16.61 3.59
N LEU A 278 22.74 17.75 2.89
CA LEU A 278 23.91 18.61 2.92
C LEU A 278 23.90 19.40 4.23
N ASN A 279 24.73 19.02 5.16
CA ASN A 279 24.90 19.70 6.43
C ASN A 279 26.11 20.66 6.35
N ILE A 280 25.87 21.96 6.37
CA ILE A 280 26.92 22.97 6.44
C ILE A 280 26.99 23.46 7.90
N MET A 281 28.07 23.14 8.60
CA MET A 281 28.27 23.56 9.98
C MET A 281 29.45 24.54 10.09
N PRO A 282 29.29 25.66 10.82
CA PRO A 282 30.44 26.47 11.19
C PRO A 282 31.33 25.66 12.15
N THR A 283 32.61 25.56 11.85
CA THR A 283 33.62 24.92 12.69
C THR A 283 34.52 25.97 13.29
N VAL A 284 34.77 25.83 14.59
CA VAL A 284 35.73 26.67 15.31
C VAL A 284 36.88 25.77 15.78
N SER A 285 38.07 26.03 15.29
CA SER A 285 39.28 25.33 15.73
C SER A 285 40.27 26.32 16.32
N LYS A 286 41.31 25.82 17.00
CA LYS A 286 42.43 26.68 17.49
C LYS A 286 43.19 27.41 16.38
N GLN A 287 42.94 27.05 15.13
CA GLN A 287 43.58 27.62 13.93
C GLN A 287 42.68 28.61 13.17
N GLY A 288 41.41 28.77 13.57
CA GLY A 288 40.48 29.71 12.95
C GLY A 288 39.05 29.20 12.79
N PHE A 289 38.26 30.03 12.13
CA PHE A 289 36.87 29.69 11.76
C PHE A 289 36.84 29.03 10.36
N GLY A 290 36.02 27.99 10.21
CA GLY A 290 35.82 27.29 8.94
C GLY A 290 34.36 26.88 8.78
N LEU A 291 34.02 26.37 7.59
CA LEU A 291 32.75 25.70 7.30
C LEU A 291 33.06 24.24 6.97
N ALA A 292 32.44 23.31 7.68
CA ALA A 292 32.42 21.91 7.29
C ALA A 292 31.12 21.64 6.53
N ALA A 293 31.24 21.02 5.37
CA ALA A 293 30.12 20.54 4.58
C ALA A 293 30.13 19.00 4.67
N GLU A 294 29.11 18.41 5.27
CA GLU A 294 28.86 16.97 5.26
C GLU A 294 27.77 16.69 4.24
N TYR A 295 28.09 15.91 3.25
CA TYR A 295 27.12 15.43 2.27
C TYR A 295 26.97 13.92 2.45
N ARG A 296 25.74 13.47 2.73
CA ARG A 296 25.38 12.05 2.78
C ARG A 296 24.71 11.67 1.46
N PHE A 297 25.22 10.62 0.83
CA PHE A 297 24.65 10.04 -0.41
C PHE A 297 23.76 8.85 -0.10
#